data_93d57c7a32db4f0c507b37b2d7d52b1a
#
_entry.id   93d57c7a32db4f0c507b37b2d7d52b1a
#
_cell.length_a   1.000
_cell.length_b   1.000
_cell.length_c   1.000
_cell.angle_alpha   90.00
_cell.angle_beta   90.00
_cell.angle_gamma   90.00
#
_symmetry.space_group_name_H-M   'P 1'
#
loop_
_entity.id
_entity.type
_entity.pdbx_description
1 polymer ?
#
loop_
_entity_poly.entity_id
_entity_poly.type
_entity_poly.pdbx_seq_one_letter_code
_entity_poly.pdbx_strand_id
1 'polypeptide(L)'
;GKISLLGISNQPVPMDMNTIITKGLTLQGIYGRHLDNWHQMSYMVQGGLDVSPVITHRFHYTEFHKGFEAMNSGRSGKVVLDWTAK
;
A
#
# COMPACT_ATOMS: atom_id res chain seq x y z
N GLY A 1 1.81 -12.78 -18.72
CA GLY A 1 1.22 -11.86 -17.75
C GLY A 1 2.09 -10.66 -17.44
N LYS A 2 1.50 -9.71 -16.76
CA LYS A 2 2.18 -8.48 -16.36
C LYS A 2 2.13 -8.34 -14.85
N ILE A 3 3.25 -7.91 -14.25
CA ILE A 3 3.36 -7.71 -12.81
C ILE A 3 3.82 -6.28 -12.56
N SER A 4 3.08 -5.57 -11.73
CA SER A 4 3.47 -4.24 -11.26
C SER A 4 4.18 -4.38 -9.91
N LEU A 5 5.38 -3.83 -9.81
CA LEU A 5 6.18 -3.90 -8.60
C LEU A 5 6.09 -2.59 -7.85
N LEU A 6 5.62 -2.64 -6.62
CA LEU A 6 5.38 -1.47 -5.76
C LEU A 6 6.10 -1.64 -4.44
N GLY A 7 6.44 -0.51 -3.84
CA GLY A 7 7.12 -0.50 -2.56
C GLY A 7 8.62 -0.71 -2.69
N ILE A 8 9.34 -0.18 -1.74
CA ILE A 8 10.80 -0.27 -1.72
C ILE A 8 11.21 -1.20 -0.59
N SER A 9 12.04 -2.20 -0.93
CA SER A 9 12.60 -3.11 0.04
C SER A 9 13.94 -2.58 0.56
N ASN A 10 14.21 -2.81 1.84
CA ASN A 10 15.52 -2.46 2.43
C ASN A 10 16.65 -3.35 1.96
N GLN A 11 16.32 -4.52 1.42
CA GLN A 11 17.28 -5.54 1.00
C GLN A 11 16.98 -5.95 -0.44
N PRO A 12 18.00 -6.36 -1.21
CA PRO A 12 17.74 -6.99 -2.50
C PRO A 12 16.84 -8.20 -2.34
N VAL A 13 15.90 -8.38 -3.28
CA VAL A 13 14.95 -9.48 -3.25
C VAL A 13 15.36 -10.51 -4.29
N PRO A 14 15.57 -11.77 -3.91
CA PRO A 14 15.87 -12.82 -4.90
C PRO A 14 14.65 -13.09 -5.77
N MET A 15 14.90 -13.36 -7.05
CA MET A 15 13.85 -13.63 -8.03
C MET A 15 14.18 -14.88 -8.81
N ASP A 16 13.14 -15.66 -9.11
CA ASP A 16 13.29 -16.84 -9.96
C ASP A 16 13.17 -16.43 -11.43
N MET A 17 14.34 -16.25 -12.05
CA MET A 17 14.42 -15.83 -13.45
C MET A 17 13.81 -16.86 -14.40
N ASN A 18 13.93 -18.14 -14.06
CA ASN A 18 13.40 -19.21 -14.92
C ASN A 18 11.87 -19.15 -14.99
N THR A 19 11.21 -18.84 -13.88
CA THR A 19 9.75 -18.67 -13.86
C THR A 19 9.33 -17.49 -14.73
N ILE A 20 10.09 -16.39 -14.67
CA ILE A 20 9.82 -15.20 -15.49
C ILE A 20 9.92 -15.56 -16.97
N ILE A 21 10.96 -16.30 -17.34
CA ILE A 21 11.20 -16.70 -18.73
C ILE A 21 10.12 -17.65 -19.23
N THR A 22 9.85 -18.71 -18.45
CA THR A 22 8.91 -19.76 -18.90
C THR A 22 7.47 -19.28 -18.98
N LYS A 23 7.09 -18.32 -18.15
CA LYS A 23 5.73 -17.76 -18.16
C LYS A 23 5.61 -16.50 -19.04
N GLY A 24 6.69 -16.06 -19.65
CA GLY A 24 6.68 -14.86 -20.50
C GLY A 24 6.21 -13.62 -19.76
N LEU A 25 6.71 -13.40 -18.53
CA LEU A 25 6.23 -12.31 -17.68
C LEU A 25 6.89 -10.98 -18.03
N THR A 26 6.09 -9.92 -17.89
CA THR A 26 6.59 -8.53 -17.93
C THR A 26 6.56 -7.98 -16.52
N LEU A 27 7.70 -7.45 -16.05
CA LEU A 27 7.81 -6.80 -14.74
C LEU A 27 7.97 -5.31 -14.94
N GLN A 28 7.11 -4.52 -14.29
CA GLN A 28 7.15 -3.07 -14.38
C GLN A 28 7.28 -2.47 -12.98
N GLY A 29 8.39 -1.75 -12.75
CA GLY A 29 8.56 -1.01 -11.51
C GLY A 29 7.71 0.26 -11.53
N ILE A 30 7.08 0.55 -10.39
CA ILE A 30 6.22 1.73 -10.22
C ILE A 30 6.73 2.52 -9.02
N TYR A 31 7.08 3.79 -9.26
CA TYR A 31 7.51 4.68 -8.18
C TYR A 31 6.76 6.01 -8.28
N GLY A 32 6.14 6.39 -7.16
CA GLY A 32 5.32 7.58 -7.14
C GLY A 32 4.01 7.41 -7.91
N ARG A 33 3.39 8.52 -8.24
CA ARG A 33 2.12 8.52 -8.99
C ARG A 33 1.91 9.88 -9.65
N HIS A 34 1.20 9.86 -10.77
CA HIS A 34 0.82 11.09 -11.46
C HIS A 34 -0.40 11.73 -10.80
N LEU A 35 -0.56 13.04 -11.02
CA LEU A 35 -1.73 13.76 -10.53
C LEU A 35 -3.03 13.15 -11.06
N ASP A 36 -3.02 12.67 -12.30
CA ASP A 36 -4.19 12.01 -12.90
C ASP A 36 -4.63 10.78 -12.13
N ASN A 37 -3.71 10.06 -11.50
CA ASN A 37 -4.04 8.90 -10.67
C ASN A 37 -4.88 9.32 -9.46
N TRP A 38 -4.58 10.48 -8.87
CA TRP A 38 -5.35 11.02 -7.76
C TRP A 38 -6.77 11.39 -8.18
N HIS A 39 -6.91 12.02 -9.35
CA HIS A 39 -8.22 12.35 -9.90
C HIS A 39 -9.03 11.08 -10.16
N GLN A 40 -8.43 10.09 -10.81
CA GLN A 40 -9.09 8.82 -11.09
C GLN A 40 -9.55 8.13 -9.80
N MET A 41 -8.68 8.07 -8.80
CA MET A 41 -9.03 7.48 -7.50
C MET A 41 -10.20 8.23 -6.86
N SER A 42 -10.17 9.56 -6.88
CA SER A 42 -11.24 10.38 -6.31
C SER A 42 -12.58 10.09 -6.96
N TYR A 43 -12.61 9.97 -8.30
CA TYR A 43 -13.83 9.64 -9.01
C TYR A 43 -14.34 8.24 -8.66
N MET A 44 -13.43 7.28 -8.52
CA MET A 44 -13.82 5.91 -8.15
C MET A 44 -14.44 5.87 -6.75
N VAL A 45 -13.86 6.59 -5.80
CA VAL A 45 -14.39 6.67 -4.43
C VAL A 45 -15.75 7.36 -4.42
N GLN A 46 -15.91 8.47 -5.14
CA GLN A 46 -17.18 9.15 -5.27
C GLN A 46 -18.24 8.27 -5.93
N GLY A 47 -17.82 7.40 -6.84
CA GLY A 47 -18.70 6.48 -7.53
C GLY A 47 -19.10 5.25 -6.73
N GLY A 48 -18.64 5.12 -5.48
CA GLY A 48 -19.03 4.05 -4.58
C GLY A 48 -17.97 3.02 -4.24
N LEU A 49 -16.72 3.21 -4.73
CA LEU A 49 -15.63 2.32 -4.31
C LEU A 49 -15.36 2.50 -2.83
N ASP A 50 -15.56 1.44 -2.05
CA ASP A 50 -15.33 1.47 -0.62
C ASP A 50 -13.88 1.08 -0.30
N VAL A 51 -13.10 2.04 0.18
CA VAL A 51 -11.71 1.81 0.58
C VAL A 51 -11.54 1.69 2.09
N SER A 52 -12.64 1.76 2.85
CA SER A 52 -12.58 1.72 4.32
C SER A 52 -11.94 0.43 4.87
N PRO A 53 -12.09 -0.76 4.25
CA PRO A 53 -11.42 -1.96 4.75
C PRO A 53 -9.89 -1.88 4.75
N VAL A 54 -9.30 -0.94 4.00
CA VAL A 54 -7.85 -0.70 3.99
C VAL A 54 -7.37 -0.18 5.35
N ILE A 55 -8.23 0.54 6.07
CA ILE A 55 -7.91 1.07 7.39
C ILE A 55 -8.11 -0.05 8.41
N THR A 56 -7.02 -0.58 8.93
CA THR A 56 -7.04 -1.73 9.85
C THR A 56 -6.90 -1.33 11.31
N HIS A 57 -6.30 -0.16 11.56
CA HIS A 57 -6.01 0.29 12.92
C HIS A 57 -6.27 1.78 13.04
N ARG A 58 -6.91 2.17 14.15
CA ARG A 58 -7.13 3.57 14.50
C ARG A 58 -6.70 3.76 15.94
N PHE A 59 -5.82 4.74 16.18
CA PHE A 59 -5.36 5.09 17.52
C PHE A 59 -5.51 6.59 17.74
N HIS A 60 -5.70 6.99 18.98
CA HIS A 60 -5.59 8.38 19.35
C HIS A 60 -4.15 8.85 19.09
N TYR A 61 -3.97 10.10 18.68
CA TYR A 61 -2.63 10.59 18.31
C TYR A 61 -1.61 10.43 19.44
N THR A 62 -2.04 10.49 20.71
CA THR A 62 -1.15 10.30 21.87
C THR A 62 -0.58 8.89 21.96
N GLU A 63 -1.20 7.94 21.25
CA GLU A 63 -0.80 6.54 21.22
C GLU A 63 -0.04 6.20 19.94
N PHE A 64 0.65 7.17 19.37
CA PHE A 64 1.33 7.01 18.08
C PHE A 64 2.31 5.83 18.07
N HIS A 65 2.95 5.55 19.21
CA HIS A 65 3.89 4.43 19.31
C HIS A 65 3.20 3.08 19.05
N LYS A 66 1.94 2.92 19.47
CA LYS A 66 1.16 1.72 19.16
C LYS A 66 0.90 1.61 17.66
N GLY A 67 0.70 2.75 16.99
CA GLY A 67 0.55 2.79 15.54
C GLY A 67 1.79 2.28 14.82
N PHE A 68 2.96 2.72 15.23
CA PHE A 68 4.21 2.24 14.66
C PHE A 68 4.44 0.76 14.94
N GLU A 69 4.11 0.29 16.14
CA GLU A 69 4.20 -1.14 16.47
C GLU A 69 3.30 -1.97 15.54
N ALA A 70 2.07 -1.51 15.29
CA ALA A 70 1.15 -2.20 14.39
C ALA A 70 1.73 -2.27 12.97
N MET A 71 2.31 -1.18 12.48
CA MET A 71 2.95 -1.16 11.16
C MET A 71 4.11 -2.13 11.08
N ASN A 72 4.95 -2.16 12.11
CA ASN A 72 6.13 -3.03 12.14
C ASN A 72 5.77 -4.50 12.32
N SER A 73 4.57 -4.81 12.81
CA SER A 73 4.12 -6.18 12.98
C SER A 73 3.87 -6.91 11.66
N GLY A 74 3.69 -6.18 10.57
CA GLY A 74 3.33 -6.74 9.28
C GLY A 74 1.87 -7.19 9.19
N ARG A 75 1.04 -6.88 10.19
CA ARG A 75 -0.37 -7.29 10.27
C ARG A 75 -1.34 -6.14 10.02
N SER A 76 -0.81 -4.99 9.60
CA SER A 76 -1.64 -3.82 9.35
C SER A 76 -1.75 -3.51 7.87
N GLY A 77 -2.88 -2.93 7.49
CA GLY A 77 -3.02 -2.17 6.27
C GLY A 77 -2.70 -0.71 6.57
N LYS A 78 -3.68 0.15 6.46
CA LYS A 78 -3.50 1.58 6.80
C LYS A 78 -3.73 1.79 8.30
N VAL A 79 -2.76 2.38 8.96
CA VAL A 79 -2.87 2.82 10.36
C VAL A 79 -3.13 4.32 10.38
N VAL A 80 -4.17 4.73 11.11
CA VAL A 80 -4.59 6.13 11.19
C VAL A 80 -4.48 6.61 12.62
N LEU A 81 -3.96 7.83 12.79
CA LEU A 81 -3.96 8.52 14.09
C LEU A 81 -5.10 9.53 14.10
N ASP A 82 -5.94 9.43 15.10
CA ASP A 82 -7.10 10.31 15.26
C ASP A 82 -6.72 11.53 16.09
N TRP A 83 -6.77 12.69 15.46
CA TRP A 83 -6.48 13.98 16.08
C TRP A 83 -7.73 14.72 16.52
N THR A 84 -8.91 14.19 16.19
CA THR A 84 -10.19 14.83 16.54
C THR A 84 -10.67 14.46 17.94
N ALA A 85 -10.25 13.29 18.44
CA ALA A 85 -10.61 12.83 19.77
C ALA A 85 -9.80 13.58 20.83
N LYS A 86 -10.43 13.90 21.94
CA LYS A 86 -9.78 14.59 23.07
C LYS A 86 -9.38 13.61 24.15
#